data_9faa773d48f309216341ea68848e3176
#
_entry.id   9faa773d48f309216341ea68848e3176
#
_cell.length_a   1.000
_cell.length_b   1.000
_cell.length_c   1.000
_cell.angle_alpha   90.00
_cell.angle_beta   90.00
_cell.angle_gamma   90.00
#
_symmetry.space_group_name_H-M   'P 1'
#
loop_
_entity.id
_entity.type
_entity.pdbx_description
1 polymer ?
#
loop_
_entity_poly.entity_id
_entity_poly.type
_entity_poly.pdbx_seq_one_letter_code
_entity_poly.pdbx_strand_id
1 'polypeptide(L)'
;MTYTSGALTAATQSFNLTHGPAAQLSITTQASGATNGAVFTVQPVVEIQDQDGNRVTTGSQATQNVVVSASSETIAGGTSQAAVGGVATFSGVKLTGTVGTITLTYTITSPTSKTKTQTIALVAGAPTQLIVKTAAATCQSRIACTTQP
;
A
#
# COMPACT_ATOMS: atom_id res chain seq x y z
N MET A 1 28.08 -14.61 -24.92
CA MET A 1 28.46 -14.23 -26.30
C MET A 1 29.59 -15.17 -26.73
N THR A 2 29.49 -15.73 -27.91
CA THR A 2 30.49 -16.67 -28.44
C THR A 2 31.12 -16.07 -29.70
N TYR A 3 32.42 -16.05 -29.76
CA TYR A 3 33.20 -15.57 -30.91
C TYR A 3 33.85 -16.74 -31.62
N THR A 4 33.65 -16.88 -32.91
CA THR A 4 34.26 -17.96 -33.71
C THR A 4 35.01 -17.34 -34.88
N SER A 5 36.19 -17.90 -35.19
CA SER A 5 37.01 -17.48 -36.35
C SER A 5 37.66 -18.70 -36.98
N GLY A 6 37.11 -19.19 -38.07
CA GLY A 6 37.69 -20.26 -38.88
C GLY A 6 38.16 -21.47 -38.10
N ALA A 7 39.44 -21.80 -38.21
CA ALA A 7 40.07 -22.96 -37.56
C ALA A 7 40.49 -22.71 -36.09
N LEU A 8 40.22 -21.51 -35.52
CA LEU A 8 40.54 -21.18 -34.14
C LEU A 8 39.50 -21.72 -33.18
N THR A 9 39.95 -22.05 -31.96
CA THR A 9 39.04 -22.45 -30.88
C THR A 9 38.06 -21.31 -30.54
N ALA A 10 36.77 -21.63 -30.39
CA ALA A 10 35.75 -20.67 -29.97
C ALA A 10 36.09 -20.11 -28.59
N ALA A 11 36.08 -18.78 -28.47
CA ALA A 11 36.17 -18.09 -27.19
C ALA A 11 34.76 -17.70 -26.69
N THR A 12 34.52 -17.93 -25.41
CA THR A 12 33.26 -17.57 -24.74
C THR A 12 33.53 -16.56 -23.66
N GLN A 13 32.66 -15.58 -23.55
CA GLN A 13 32.63 -14.60 -22.45
C GLN A 13 31.27 -14.59 -21.81
N SER A 14 31.22 -14.67 -20.49
CA SER A 14 30.02 -14.45 -19.70
C SER A 14 30.08 -13.09 -19.01
N PHE A 15 28.94 -12.44 -18.87
CA PHE A 15 28.80 -11.22 -18.08
C PHE A 15 27.49 -11.28 -17.31
N ASN A 16 27.48 -10.65 -16.13
CA ASN A 16 26.25 -10.50 -15.36
C ASN A 16 25.61 -9.15 -15.68
N LEU A 17 24.34 -9.19 -16.05
CA LEU A 17 23.52 -7.99 -16.15
C LEU A 17 22.94 -7.69 -14.77
N THR A 18 23.17 -6.48 -14.27
CA THR A 18 22.62 -5.99 -13.01
C THR A 18 21.46 -5.04 -13.27
N HIS A 19 20.62 -4.83 -12.25
CA HIS A 19 19.52 -3.85 -12.35
C HIS A 19 20.04 -2.44 -12.63
N GLY A 20 19.20 -1.62 -13.27
CA GLY A 20 19.36 -0.19 -13.44
C GLY A 20 19.00 0.62 -12.19
N PRO A 21 19.01 1.98 -12.28
CA PRO A 21 18.55 2.85 -11.20
C PRO A 21 17.05 2.70 -10.96
N ALA A 22 16.59 3.01 -9.72
CA ALA A 22 15.17 2.99 -9.37
C ALA A 22 14.35 3.90 -10.29
N ALA A 23 13.34 3.35 -10.95
CA ALA A 23 12.51 4.03 -11.93
C ALA A 23 11.01 3.90 -11.67
N GLN A 24 10.60 2.87 -10.92
CA GLN A 24 9.19 2.61 -10.62
C GLN A 24 9.01 1.86 -9.30
N LEU A 25 7.75 1.79 -8.85
CA LEU A 25 7.31 0.94 -7.74
C LEU A 25 6.34 -0.13 -8.25
N SER A 26 6.41 -1.32 -7.67
CA SER A 26 5.47 -2.41 -7.88
C SER A 26 4.88 -2.86 -6.55
N ILE A 27 3.56 -3.03 -6.48
CA ILE A 27 2.89 -3.59 -5.31
C ILE A 27 2.83 -5.09 -5.50
N THR A 28 3.64 -5.84 -4.78
CA THR A 28 3.69 -7.31 -4.85
C THR A 28 2.67 -7.98 -3.95
N THR A 29 2.29 -7.30 -2.85
CA THR A 29 1.17 -7.69 -2.01
C THR A 29 0.29 -6.47 -1.79
N GLN A 30 -0.96 -6.54 -2.23
CA GLN A 30 -1.90 -5.45 -2.01
C GLN A 30 -2.43 -5.46 -0.58
N ALA A 31 -2.59 -4.27 -0.01
CA ALA A 31 -3.29 -4.11 1.25
C ALA A 31 -4.74 -4.54 1.13
N SER A 32 -5.27 -5.24 2.14
CA SER A 32 -6.68 -5.63 2.18
C SER A 32 -7.20 -5.77 3.61
N GLY A 33 -8.53 -5.84 3.74
CA GLY A 33 -9.19 -6.00 5.03
C GLY A 33 -9.09 -4.76 5.93
N ALA A 34 -9.28 -3.56 5.35
CA ALA A 34 -9.30 -2.32 6.11
C ALA A 34 -10.63 -2.17 6.86
N THR A 35 -10.60 -2.39 8.16
CA THR A 35 -11.69 -2.08 9.10
C THR A 35 -11.35 -0.81 9.85
N ASN A 36 -12.32 0.10 9.99
CA ASN A 36 -12.11 1.42 10.61
C ASN A 36 -11.45 1.31 11.99
N GLY A 37 -10.28 1.91 12.13
CA GLY A 37 -9.47 1.94 13.35
C GLY A 37 -8.62 0.68 13.59
N ALA A 38 -8.82 -0.41 12.85
CA ALA A 38 -8.03 -1.64 12.96
C ALA A 38 -6.90 -1.69 11.92
N VAL A 39 -5.84 -2.42 12.22
CA VAL A 39 -4.76 -2.69 11.26
C VAL A 39 -5.29 -3.54 10.10
N PHE A 40 -4.77 -3.32 8.91
CA PHE A 40 -5.16 -4.12 7.74
C PHE A 40 -4.89 -5.60 7.98
N THR A 41 -5.82 -6.44 7.57
CA THR A 41 -5.65 -7.91 7.67
C THR A 41 -4.46 -8.39 6.82
N VAL A 42 -4.29 -7.79 5.63
CA VAL A 42 -3.11 -8.00 4.79
C VAL A 42 -2.38 -6.68 4.66
N GLN A 43 -1.13 -6.65 5.12
CA GLN A 43 -0.27 -5.49 5.00
C GLN A 43 0.40 -5.45 3.62
N PRO A 44 0.60 -4.26 3.04
CA PRO A 44 1.17 -4.15 1.71
C PRO A 44 2.66 -4.47 1.68
N VAL A 45 3.11 -5.00 0.54
CA VAL A 45 4.53 -5.16 0.21
C VAL A 45 4.79 -4.47 -1.12
N VAL A 46 5.81 -3.62 -1.15
CA VAL A 46 6.15 -2.80 -2.31
C VAL A 46 7.60 -3.05 -2.71
N GLU A 47 7.84 -3.27 -3.99
CA GLU A 47 9.17 -3.39 -4.58
C GLU A 47 9.59 -2.11 -5.29
N ILE A 48 10.86 -1.77 -5.16
CA ILE A 48 11.54 -0.74 -5.93
C ILE A 48 12.16 -1.41 -7.15
N GLN A 49 11.80 -0.95 -8.34
CA GLN A 49 12.21 -1.56 -9.60
C GLN A 49 12.86 -0.53 -10.52
N ASP A 50 13.71 -1.00 -11.41
CA ASP A 50 14.26 -0.22 -12.52
C ASP A 50 13.23 -0.04 -13.66
N GLN A 51 13.66 0.59 -14.76
CA GLN A 51 12.83 0.86 -15.93
C GLN A 51 12.25 -0.42 -16.57
N ASP A 52 13.01 -1.52 -16.50
CA ASP A 52 12.67 -2.79 -17.13
C ASP A 52 11.91 -3.74 -16.20
N GLY A 53 11.63 -3.29 -14.95
CA GLY A 53 10.91 -4.07 -13.95
C GLY A 53 11.80 -4.99 -13.10
N ASN A 54 13.12 -4.88 -13.21
CA ASN A 54 14.01 -5.64 -12.34
C ASN A 54 14.08 -4.98 -10.96
N ARG A 55 14.04 -5.80 -9.91
CA ARG A 55 14.15 -5.32 -8.53
C ARG A 55 15.53 -4.70 -8.29
N VAL A 56 15.56 -3.51 -7.70
CA VAL A 56 16.78 -2.81 -7.29
C VAL A 56 17.28 -3.42 -5.98
N THR A 57 18.26 -4.30 -6.06
CA THR A 57 18.70 -5.13 -4.91
C THR A 57 19.89 -4.58 -4.14
N THR A 58 20.64 -3.63 -4.73
CA THR A 58 21.90 -3.09 -4.17
C THR A 58 21.96 -1.58 -4.25
N GLY A 59 22.87 -0.99 -3.49
CA GLY A 59 23.08 0.46 -3.43
C GLY A 59 22.06 1.19 -2.56
N SER A 60 22.20 2.51 -2.45
CA SER A 60 21.35 3.36 -1.60
C SER A 60 19.88 3.36 -2.01
N GLN A 61 19.58 3.08 -3.27
CA GLN A 61 18.20 3.02 -3.76
C GLN A 61 17.47 1.76 -3.32
N ALA A 62 18.20 0.69 -3.00
CA ALA A 62 17.63 -0.56 -2.49
C ALA A 62 17.21 -0.50 -1.01
N THR A 63 17.58 0.57 -0.30
CA THR A 63 17.35 0.72 1.15
C THR A 63 16.55 1.98 1.50
N GLN A 64 16.04 2.71 0.50
CA GLN A 64 15.30 3.94 0.75
C GLN A 64 13.92 3.68 1.36
N ASN A 65 13.37 4.71 2.01
CA ASN A 65 12.05 4.63 2.58
C ASN A 65 10.96 4.71 1.50
N VAL A 66 10.02 3.77 1.57
CA VAL A 66 8.73 3.84 0.88
C VAL A 66 7.72 4.38 1.87
N VAL A 67 7.03 5.45 1.51
CA VAL A 67 5.99 6.09 2.34
C VAL A 67 4.64 5.79 1.74
N VAL A 68 3.67 5.42 2.58
CA VAL A 68 2.27 5.27 2.18
C VAL A 68 1.43 6.43 2.73
N SER A 69 0.55 6.97 1.88
CA SER A 69 -0.44 7.99 2.21
C SER A 69 -1.83 7.57 1.73
N ALA A 70 -2.86 8.16 2.29
CA ALA A 70 -4.25 7.95 1.90
C ALA A 70 -4.84 9.23 1.29
N SER A 71 -5.78 9.09 0.34
CA SER A 71 -6.36 10.21 -0.41
C SER A 71 -7.24 11.13 0.44
N SER A 72 -7.90 10.61 1.48
CA SER A 72 -8.90 11.37 2.25
C SER A 72 -8.88 11.08 3.73
N GLU A 73 -8.68 9.84 4.14
CA GLU A 73 -8.84 9.41 5.53
C GLU A 73 -7.50 9.43 6.29
N THR A 74 -7.57 9.38 7.62
CA THR A 74 -6.36 9.32 8.44
C THR A 74 -5.71 7.96 8.32
N ILE A 75 -4.48 7.92 7.80
CA ILE A 75 -3.63 6.74 7.81
C ILE A 75 -2.64 6.82 8.98
N ALA A 76 -2.42 5.72 9.67
CA ALA A 76 -1.53 5.63 10.82
C ALA A 76 -0.88 4.25 10.91
N GLY A 77 0.04 4.10 11.86
CA GLY A 77 0.87 2.90 12.01
C GLY A 77 2.15 3.02 11.18
N GLY A 78 2.67 1.95 10.66
CA GLY A 78 3.92 1.92 9.89
C GLY A 78 3.82 2.56 8.50
N THR A 79 3.56 3.87 8.43
CA THR A 79 3.34 4.61 7.18
C THR A 79 4.62 4.89 6.39
N SER A 80 5.79 4.65 6.98
CA SER A 80 7.09 4.75 6.31
C SER A 80 7.89 3.49 6.60
N GLN A 81 8.34 2.81 5.56
CA GLN A 81 9.07 1.55 5.67
C GLN A 81 10.36 1.60 4.85
N ALA A 82 11.49 1.37 5.52
CA ALA A 82 12.77 1.21 4.83
C ALA A 82 12.76 -0.09 4.02
N ALA A 83 13.13 -0.01 2.76
CA ALA A 83 13.30 -1.19 1.92
C ALA A 83 14.55 -1.96 2.32
N VAL A 84 14.51 -3.29 2.19
CA VAL A 84 15.65 -4.19 2.34
C VAL A 84 15.80 -4.93 1.02
N GLY A 85 16.93 -4.71 0.33
CA GLY A 85 17.15 -5.30 -0.99
C GLY A 85 16.04 -4.93 -1.98
N GLY A 86 15.55 -3.70 -1.91
CA GLY A 86 14.49 -3.18 -2.78
C GLY A 86 13.07 -3.56 -2.41
N VAL A 87 12.84 -4.21 -1.24
CA VAL A 87 11.49 -4.63 -0.79
C VAL A 87 11.14 -3.90 0.50
N ALA A 88 10.04 -3.15 0.49
CA ALA A 88 9.45 -2.53 1.66
C ALA A 88 8.24 -3.34 2.13
N THR A 89 8.37 -4.00 3.28
CA THR A 89 7.29 -4.78 3.90
C THR A 89 6.66 -3.95 5.00
N PHE A 90 5.46 -3.48 4.77
CA PHE A 90 4.73 -2.66 5.75
C PHE A 90 4.15 -3.50 6.88
N SER A 91 3.98 -2.89 8.03
CA SER A 91 3.35 -3.50 9.21
C SER A 91 2.61 -2.46 10.04
N GLY A 92 1.49 -2.85 10.65
CA GLY A 92 0.72 -1.98 11.52
C GLY A 92 -0.04 -0.85 10.84
N VAL A 93 -0.08 -0.80 9.50
CA VAL A 93 -0.83 0.23 8.76
C VAL A 93 -2.32 0.05 9.00
N LYS A 94 -3.00 1.17 9.30
CA LYS A 94 -4.44 1.23 9.55
C LYS A 94 -5.04 2.53 9.01
N LEU A 95 -6.34 2.51 8.76
CA LEU A 95 -7.14 3.68 8.37
C LEU A 95 -8.19 3.99 9.44
N THR A 96 -8.46 5.27 9.62
CA THR A 96 -9.55 5.76 10.49
C THR A 96 -10.26 6.90 9.77
N GLY A 97 -11.59 6.81 9.73
CA GLY A 97 -12.41 7.85 9.12
C GLY A 97 -13.73 7.31 8.58
N THR A 98 -14.23 7.94 7.52
CA THR A 98 -15.49 7.59 6.88
C THR A 98 -15.34 6.36 6.00
N VAL A 99 -16.27 5.43 6.11
CA VAL A 99 -16.29 4.21 5.28
C VAL A 99 -16.45 4.55 3.79
N GLY A 100 -15.75 3.81 2.95
CA GLY A 100 -15.75 4.07 1.51
C GLY A 100 -14.52 3.54 0.81
N THR A 101 -14.36 3.87 -0.46
CA THR A 101 -13.18 3.52 -1.25
C THR A 101 -12.10 4.58 -1.06
N ILE A 102 -10.95 4.16 -0.58
CA ILE A 102 -9.78 5.00 -0.30
C ILE A 102 -8.66 4.63 -1.27
N THR A 103 -7.95 5.62 -1.80
CA THR A 103 -6.74 5.40 -2.60
C THR A 103 -5.52 5.50 -1.68
N LEU A 104 -4.74 4.44 -1.64
CA LEU A 104 -3.41 4.43 -1.03
C LEU A 104 -2.36 4.77 -2.09
N THR A 105 -1.46 5.69 -1.76
CA THR A 105 -0.34 6.08 -2.62
C THR A 105 0.97 5.76 -1.93
N TYR A 106 1.78 4.92 -2.57
CA TYR A 106 3.14 4.59 -2.14
C TYR A 106 4.12 5.48 -2.88
N THR A 107 5.09 6.05 -2.18
CA THR A 107 6.03 7.04 -2.74
C THR A 107 7.45 6.76 -2.29
N ILE A 108 8.40 6.86 -3.23
CA ILE A 108 9.83 7.08 -2.97
C ILE A 108 10.23 8.45 -3.51
N THR A 109 11.29 9.05 -2.96
CA THR A 109 11.71 10.42 -3.32
C THR A 109 13.04 10.48 -4.07
N SER A 110 13.84 9.42 -4.08
CA SER A 110 15.16 9.37 -4.69
C SER A 110 15.26 8.23 -5.73
N PRO A 111 15.91 8.40 -6.87
CA PRO A 111 16.57 9.60 -7.37
C PRO A 111 15.58 10.68 -7.81
N THR A 112 14.39 10.31 -8.16
CA THR A 112 13.25 11.18 -8.46
C THR A 112 12.00 10.57 -7.82
N SER A 113 11.02 11.41 -7.49
CA SER A 113 9.77 10.93 -6.92
C SER A 113 9.09 9.91 -7.84
N LYS A 114 8.78 8.73 -7.31
CA LYS A 114 8.01 7.68 -7.98
C LYS A 114 6.87 7.27 -7.08
N THR A 115 5.72 7.03 -7.69
CA THR A 115 4.50 6.66 -6.98
C THR A 115 3.85 5.43 -7.57
N LYS A 116 3.13 4.69 -6.72
CA LYS A 116 2.23 3.60 -7.13
C LYS A 116 1.00 3.67 -6.26
N THR A 117 -0.17 3.41 -6.83
CA THR A 117 -1.44 3.50 -6.13
C THR A 117 -2.17 2.17 -6.10
N GLN A 118 -2.99 1.96 -5.08
CA GLN A 118 -4.03 0.94 -5.02
C GLN A 118 -5.27 1.52 -4.34
N THR A 119 -6.43 0.97 -4.63
CA THR A 119 -7.66 1.27 -3.90
C THR A 119 -7.92 0.20 -2.84
N ILE A 120 -8.51 0.62 -1.72
CA ILE A 120 -8.93 -0.27 -0.64
C ILE A 120 -10.29 0.20 -0.13
N ALA A 121 -11.18 -0.74 0.17
CA ALA A 121 -12.46 -0.43 0.81
C ALA A 121 -12.28 -0.35 2.33
N LEU A 122 -12.52 0.82 2.91
CA LEU A 122 -12.62 0.98 4.36
C LEU A 122 -14.03 0.61 4.80
N VAL A 123 -14.16 -0.41 5.63
CA VAL A 123 -15.45 -0.86 6.17
C VAL A 123 -15.63 -0.44 7.63
N ALA A 124 -16.88 -0.42 8.11
CA ALA A 124 -17.18 -0.06 9.49
C ALA A 124 -16.52 -1.05 10.46
N GLY A 125 -16.05 -0.51 11.58
CA GLY A 125 -15.62 -1.29 12.74
C GLY A 125 -16.80 -1.89 13.50
N ALA A 126 -16.54 -2.57 14.58
CA ALA A 126 -17.58 -3.05 15.50
C ALA A 126 -18.43 -1.87 16.01
N PRO A 127 -19.76 -2.02 16.13
CA PRO A 127 -20.61 -0.96 16.65
C PRO A 127 -20.24 -0.66 18.10
N THR A 128 -20.07 0.62 18.41
CA THR A 128 -19.69 1.10 19.76
C THR A 128 -20.80 1.90 20.43
N GLN A 129 -21.81 2.31 19.66
CA GLN A 129 -22.93 3.09 20.19
C GLN A 129 -24.20 2.90 19.37
N LEU A 130 -25.33 3.12 20.02
CA LEU A 130 -26.64 3.26 19.40
C LEU A 130 -27.04 4.74 19.41
N ILE A 131 -27.62 5.20 18.33
CA ILE A 131 -28.13 6.56 18.21
C ILE A 131 -29.62 6.46 17.90
N VAL A 132 -30.46 7.13 18.69
CA VAL A 132 -31.87 7.31 18.38
C VAL A 132 -31.98 8.37 17.27
N LYS A 133 -32.26 7.95 16.05
CA LYS A 133 -32.39 8.85 14.88
C LYS A 133 -33.65 9.69 14.95
N THR A 134 -34.72 9.13 15.48
CA THR A 134 -36.02 9.82 15.65
C THR A 134 -36.43 9.67 17.10
N ALA A 135 -36.44 10.77 17.83
CA ALA A 135 -36.96 10.77 19.19
C ALA A 135 -38.47 10.70 19.20
N ALA A 136 -39.04 9.95 20.13
CA ALA A 136 -40.48 9.99 20.34
C ALA A 136 -40.88 11.44 20.77
N ALA A 137 -41.78 12.05 20.02
CA ALA A 137 -42.12 13.46 20.25
C ALA A 137 -43.20 13.65 21.33
N THR A 138 -44.26 12.90 21.26
CA THR A 138 -45.40 13.00 22.20
C THR A 138 -46.04 11.65 22.44
N CYS A 139 -46.27 11.33 23.71
CA CYS A 139 -46.98 10.14 24.13
C CYS A 139 -48.11 10.51 25.09
N GLN A 140 -49.27 9.93 24.90
CA GLN A 140 -50.39 10.04 25.85
C GLN A 140 -50.62 8.68 26.51
N SER A 141 -51.15 8.70 27.71
CA SER A 141 -51.53 7.47 28.40
C SER A 141 -52.50 6.65 27.56
N ARG A 142 -52.19 5.37 27.33
CA ARG A 142 -52.98 4.43 26.53
C ARG A 142 -53.07 4.73 25.01
N ILE A 143 -52.30 5.67 24.49
CA ILE A 143 -52.21 5.97 23.05
C ILE A 143 -50.75 5.83 22.61
N ALA A 144 -50.52 5.28 21.41
CA ALA A 144 -49.19 5.16 20.86
C ALA A 144 -48.55 6.57 20.67
N CYS A 145 -47.23 6.67 20.81
CA CYS A 145 -46.48 7.89 20.54
C CYS A 145 -46.72 8.34 19.11
N THR A 146 -46.87 9.65 18.89
CA THR A 146 -47.09 10.24 17.55
C THR A 146 -45.88 10.05 16.64
N THR A 147 -44.67 9.90 17.22
CA THR A 147 -43.44 9.55 16.50
C THR A 147 -42.77 8.41 17.23
N GLN A 148 -42.51 7.33 16.52
CA GLN A 148 -41.77 6.19 17.09
C GLN A 148 -40.27 6.36 16.83
N PRO A 149 -39.38 5.94 17.74
CA PRO A 149 -37.92 5.95 17.53
C PRO A 149 -37.47 4.94 16.47
#